data_725087ceef5b2edde19744b9144b67bb
#
_entry.id   725087ceef5b2edde19744b9144b67bb
#
_cell.length_a   1.000
_cell.length_b   1.000
_cell.length_c   1.000
_cell.angle_alpha   90.00
_cell.angle_beta   90.00
_cell.angle_gamma   90.00
#
_symmetry.space_group_name_H-M   'P 1'
#
loop_
_entity.id
_entity.type
_entity.pdbx_description
1 polymer ?
#
loop_
_entity_poly.entity_id
_entity_poly.type
_entity_poly.pdbx_seq_one_letter_code
_entity_poly.pdbx_strand_id
1 'polypeptide(L)'
;IVDQQFEIAQKIADAGLTPIIEPEVDINHVNKLSVEKLLVDKLQKCLKTFNNCILKLTIPDSPGLYDKLDCKKIVALSGGYSLDEACQRLKLQKNMSASFSRALSEGLTHDQTEEEFNSKIASNISKIAEAS
;
A
#
# COMPACT_ATOMS: atom_id res chain seq x y z
N ILE A 1 14.82 10.32 1.30
CA ILE A 1 13.35 10.17 1.12
C ILE A 1 12.74 9.62 2.41
N VAL A 2 13.05 8.41 2.87
CA VAL A 2 12.39 7.80 4.05
C VAL A 2 12.56 8.66 5.30
N ASP A 3 13.76 9.12 5.64
CA ASP A 3 14.01 9.98 6.81
C ASP A 3 13.15 11.24 6.75
N GLN A 4 13.10 11.90 5.60
CA GLN A 4 12.28 13.10 5.38
C GLN A 4 10.79 12.83 5.59
N GLN A 5 10.28 11.67 5.14
CA GLN A 5 8.90 11.29 5.37
C GLN A 5 8.61 11.09 6.87
N PHE A 6 9.53 10.48 7.60
CA PHE A 6 9.39 10.32 9.05
C PHE A 6 9.47 11.63 9.82
N GLU A 7 10.30 12.58 9.41
CA GLU A 7 10.33 13.94 9.98
C GLU A 7 8.99 14.67 9.82
N ILE A 8 8.38 14.55 8.63
CA ILE A 8 7.05 15.13 8.37
C ILE A 8 5.97 14.39 9.16
N ALA A 9 6.04 13.05 9.22
CA ALA A 9 5.12 12.22 9.98
C ALA A 9 5.11 12.59 11.47
N GLN A 10 6.26 12.88 12.07
CA GLN A 10 6.33 13.36 13.46
C GLN A 10 5.56 14.66 13.64
N LYS A 11 5.71 15.63 12.73
CA LYS A 11 4.97 16.91 12.80
C LYS A 11 3.44 16.71 12.67
N ILE A 12 3.02 15.77 11.83
CA ILE A 12 1.60 15.41 11.68
C ILE A 12 1.07 14.78 12.98
N ALA A 13 1.84 13.89 13.58
CA ALA A 13 1.49 13.25 14.85
C ALA A 13 1.44 14.24 16.01
N ASP A 14 2.37 15.19 16.08
CA ASP A 14 2.42 16.26 17.08
C ASP A 14 1.18 17.18 16.99
N ALA A 15 0.57 17.27 15.80
CA ALA A 15 -0.70 17.94 15.60
C ALA A 15 -1.93 17.09 15.94
N GLY A 16 -1.76 15.89 16.50
CA GLY A 16 -2.84 15.02 16.93
C GLY A 16 -3.44 14.12 15.83
N LEU A 17 -2.79 14.03 14.67
CA LEU A 17 -3.24 13.22 13.55
C LEU A 17 -2.41 11.92 13.43
N THR A 18 -2.96 10.90 12.76
CA THR A 18 -2.21 9.69 12.44
C THR A 18 -1.63 9.82 11.03
N PRO A 19 -0.30 9.90 10.88
CA PRO A 19 0.31 10.00 9.56
C PRO A 19 0.28 8.67 8.81
N ILE A 20 0.18 8.76 7.48
CA ILE A 20 0.40 7.66 6.54
C ILE A 20 1.72 7.95 5.81
N ILE A 21 2.68 7.04 5.91
CA ILE A 21 4.00 7.16 5.29
C ILE A 21 4.01 6.25 4.06
N GLU A 22 4.31 6.82 2.88
CA GLU A 22 4.13 6.16 1.59
C GLU A 22 5.43 6.09 0.76
N PRO A 23 6.47 5.34 1.18
CA PRO A 23 7.63 5.08 0.34
C PRO A 23 7.27 4.03 -0.70
N GLU A 24 7.10 4.45 -1.94
CA GLU A 24 6.76 3.57 -3.06
C GLU A 24 8.01 2.97 -3.70
N VAL A 25 7.96 1.69 -4.03
CA VAL A 25 8.92 1.00 -4.88
C VAL A 25 8.28 0.75 -6.25
N ASP A 26 8.95 1.17 -7.32
CA ASP A 26 8.47 0.95 -8.70
C ASP A 26 8.35 -0.56 -8.97
N ILE A 27 7.13 -0.98 -9.37
CA ILE A 27 6.84 -2.39 -9.68
C ILE A 27 7.66 -2.93 -10.86
N ASN A 28 8.12 -2.05 -11.75
CA ASN A 28 8.93 -2.38 -12.93
C ASN A 28 10.44 -2.28 -12.67
N HIS A 29 10.85 -1.98 -11.44
CA HIS A 29 12.28 -1.85 -11.13
C HIS A 29 12.99 -3.20 -11.29
N VAL A 30 14.06 -3.24 -12.09
CA VAL A 30 14.82 -4.46 -12.43
C VAL A 30 15.33 -5.24 -11.21
N ASN A 31 15.58 -4.56 -10.10
CA ASN A 31 16.05 -5.13 -8.85
C ASN A 31 15.05 -4.87 -7.71
N LYS A 32 13.73 -4.96 -7.99
CA LYS A 32 12.65 -4.62 -7.06
C LYS A 32 12.86 -5.25 -5.68
N LEU A 33 13.09 -6.56 -5.62
CA LEU A 33 13.30 -7.28 -4.34
C LEU A 33 14.47 -6.74 -3.52
N SER A 34 15.58 -6.33 -4.17
CA SER A 34 16.73 -5.75 -3.47
C SER A 34 16.39 -4.38 -2.89
N VAL A 35 15.65 -3.56 -3.65
CA VAL A 35 15.19 -2.24 -3.19
C VAL A 35 14.20 -2.39 -2.03
N GLU A 36 13.29 -3.35 -2.10
CA GLU A 36 12.35 -3.66 -1.04
C GLU A 36 13.06 -4.07 0.26
N LYS A 37 14.11 -4.89 0.19
CA LYS A 37 14.92 -5.25 1.36
C LYS A 37 15.62 -4.05 1.98
N LEU A 38 16.21 -3.17 1.16
CA LEU A 38 16.80 -1.92 1.64
C LEU A 38 15.75 -1.01 2.30
N LEU A 39 14.55 -0.95 1.73
CA LEU A 39 13.43 -0.20 2.29
C LEU A 39 13.04 -0.75 3.67
N VAL A 40 12.90 -2.08 3.82
CA VAL A 40 12.60 -2.73 5.10
C VAL A 40 13.64 -2.37 6.16
N ASP A 41 14.93 -2.51 5.85
CA ASP A 41 16.00 -2.17 6.78
C ASP A 41 15.93 -0.71 7.23
N LYS A 42 15.60 0.18 6.32
CA LYS A 42 15.47 1.61 6.62
C LYS A 42 14.22 1.90 7.45
N LEU A 43 13.08 1.31 7.09
CA LEU A 43 11.83 1.45 7.85
C LEU A 43 11.98 0.92 9.28
N GLN A 44 12.60 -0.26 9.47
CA GLN A 44 12.85 -0.82 10.79
C GLN A 44 13.67 0.12 11.68
N LYS A 45 14.66 0.82 11.12
CA LYS A 45 15.45 1.80 11.87
C LYS A 45 14.61 3.01 12.30
N CYS A 46 13.83 3.57 11.38
CA CYS A 46 12.98 4.73 11.65
C CYS A 46 11.85 4.40 12.64
N LEU A 47 11.23 3.21 12.51
CA LEU A 47 10.14 2.76 13.38
C LEU A 47 10.57 2.54 14.83
N LYS A 48 11.85 2.31 15.12
CA LYS A 48 12.36 2.26 16.51
C LYS A 48 12.22 3.62 17.22
N THR A 49 12.22 4.70 16.49
CA THR A 49 12.09 6.06 17.03
C THR A 49 10.66 6.55 16.99
N PHE A 50 9.92 6.22 15.92
CA PHE A 50 8.55 6.64 15.71
C PHE A 50 7.75 5.56 14.98
N ASN A 51 6.81 4.90 15.67
CA ASN A 51 5.98 3.83 15.11
C ASN A 51 4.46 4.14 15.13
N ASN A 52 4.08 5.35 15.58
CA ASN A 52 2.68 5.79 15.64
C ASN A 52 2.16 6.24 14.25
N CYS A 53 2.34 5.39 13.24
CA CYS A 53 2.00 5.67 11.85
C CYS A 53 1.36 4.47 11.16
N ILE A 54 0.74 4.73 10.01
CA ILE A 54 0.35 3.74 9.03
C ILE A 54 1.41 3.75 7.92
N LEU A 55 1.83 2.59 7.45
CA LEU A 55 2.68 2.47 6.26
C LEU A 55 1.82 2.09 5.07
N LYS A 56 1.96 2.80 3.96
CA LYS A 56 1.36 2.44 2.67
C LYS A 56 2.48 2.09 1.70
N LEU A 57 2.57 0.81 1.36
CA LEU A 57 3.71 0.24 0.67
C LEU A 57 3.30 -0.45 -0.63
N THR A 58 4.23 -0.53 -1.58
CA THR A 58 4.09 -1.39 -2.75
C THR A 58 3.96 -2.85 -2.30
N ILE A 59 3.05 -3.62 -2.90
CA ILE A 59 2.94 -5.06 -2.60
C ILE A 59 4.28 -5.74 -2.90
N PRO A 60 4.89 -6.44 -1.91
CA PRO A 60 6.23 -6.98 -2.08
C PRO A 60 6.24 -8.22 -2.98
N ASP A 61 7.37 -8.48 -3.64
CA ASP A 61 7.56 -9.71 -4.41
C ASP A 61 7.69 -10.94 -3.50
N SER A 62 8.20 -10.74 -2.29
CA SER A 62 8.36 -11.81 -1.31
C SER A 62 7.24 -11.74 -0.27
N PRO A 63 6.37 -12.76 -0.16
CA PRO A 63 5.36 -12.80 0.88
C PRO A 63 5.96 -12.67 2.29
N GLY A 64 5.32 -11.85 3.13
CA GLY A 64 5.74 -11.64 4.51
C GLY A 64 6.95 -10.75 4.71
N LEU A 65 7.46 -10.11 3.65
CA LEU A 65 8.64 -9.23 3.74
C LEU A 65 8.48 -8.11 4.78
N TYR A 66 7.26 -7.59 4.93
CA TYR A 66 6.94 -6.48 5.83
C TYR A 66 6.39 -6.93 7.20
N ASP A 67 6.25 -8.23 7.47
CA ASP A 67 5.59 -8.74 8.68
C ASP A 67 6.27 -8.32 10.01
N LYS A 68 7.54 -7.94 9.94
CA LYS A 68 8.34 -7.52 11.11
C LYS A 68 8.36 -6.00 11.33
N LEU A 69 7.64 -5.23 10.51
CA LEU A 69 7.55 -3.79 10.70
C LEU A 69 6.57 -3.45 11.82
N ASP A 70 7.06 -2.83 12.88
CA ASP A 70 6.27 -2.44 14.04
C ASP A 70 5.64 -1.06 13.82
N CYS A 71 4.41 -1.03 13.33
CA CYS A 71 3.61 0.17 13.10
C CYS A 71 2.13 -0.11 13.35
N LYS A 72 1.29 0.92 13.35
CA LYS A 72 -0.17 0.74 13.57
C LYS A 72 -0.83 -0.18 12.56
N LYS A 73 -0.51 -0.02 11.30
CA LYS A 73 -1.09 -0.78 10.18
C LYS A 73 -0.21 -0.68 8.94
N ILE A 74 -0.21 -1.75 8.15
CA ILE A 74 0.37 -1.74 6.82
C ILE A 74 -0.76 -1.87 5.80
N VAL A 75 -0.79 -0.96 4.83
CA VAL A 75 -1.71 -1.01 3.70
C VAL A 75 -0.93 -1.05 2.39
N ALA A 76 -1.50 -1.71 1.39
CA ALA A 76 -0.89 -1.91 0.09
C ALA A 76 -1.40 -0.90 -0.93
N LEU A 77 -0.51 -0.28 -1.69
CA LEU A 77 -0.85 0.40 -2.93
C LEU A 77 -0.80 -0.58 -4.11
N SER A 78 -1.57 -0.34 -5.17
CA SER A 78 -1.56 -1.19 -6.38
C SER A 78 -0.35 -0.96 -7.27
N GLY A 79 0.29 0.20 -7.23
CA GLY A 79 1.57 0.51 -7.87
C GLY A 79 1.60 0.43 -9.41
N GLY A 80 0.44 0.23 -10.05
CA GLY A 80 0.31 0.00 -11.48
C GLY A 80 0.02 -1.45 -11.87
N TYR A 81 -0.05 -2.37 -10.92
CA TYR A 81 -0.64 -3.69 -11.18
C TYR A 81 -2.11 -3.55 -11.55
N SER A 82 -2.61 -4.44 -12.44
CA SER A 82 -4.04 -4.58 -12.69
C SER A 82 -4.79 -4.95 -11.40
N LEU A 83 -6.10 -4.76 -11.37
CA LEU A 83 -6.91 -5.13 -10.22
C LEU A 83 -6.70 -6.62 -9.84
N ASP A 84 -6.78 -7.51 -10.81
CA ASP A 84 -6.66 -8.95 -10.57
C ASP A 84 -5.26 -9.32 -10.06
N GLU A 85 -4.21 -8.77 -10.65
CA GLU A 85 -2.83 -9.02 -10.21
C GLU A 85 -2.57 -8.45 -8.81
N ALA A 86 -3.02 -7.22 -8.53
CA ALA A 86 -2.88 -6.62 -7.21
C ALA A 86 -3.59 -7.46 -6.14
N CYS A 87 -4.81 -7.94 -6.42
CA CYS A 87 -5.55 -8.80 -5.50
C CYS A 87 -4.86 -10.15 -5.29
N GLN A 88 -4.35 -10.80 -6.35
CA GLN A 88 -3.62 -12.07 -6.22
C GLN A 88 -2.37 -11.91 -5.36
N ARG A 89 -1.59 -10.85 -5.57
CA ARG A 89 -0.38 -10.57 -4.79
C ARG A 89 -0.72 -10.25 -3.34
N LEU A 90 -1.79 -9.49 -3.10
CA LEU A 90 -2.21 -9.10 -1.75
C LEU A 90 -2.67 -10.31 -0.92
N LYS A 91 -3.38 -11.28 -1.50
CA LYS A 91 -3.79 -12.54 -0.84
C LYS A 91 -2.63 -13.32 -0.25
N LEU A 92 -1.42 -13.13 -0.75
CA LEU A 92 -0.21 -13.79 -0.23
C LEU A 92 0.36 -13.06 1.00
N GLN A 93 -0.15 -11.88 1.35
CA GLN A 93 0.32 -11.07 2.47
C GLN A 93 -0.60 -11.25 3.67
N LYS A 94 -0.04 -11.59 4.83
CA LYS A 94 -0.85 -11.84 6.05
C LYS A 94 -1.24 -10.57 6.80
N ASN A 95 -0.41 -9.54 6.73
CA ASN A 95 -0.53 -8.34 7.57
C ASN A 95 -0.74 -7.05 6.76
N MET A 96 -1.25 -7.18 5.53
CA MET A 96 -1.55 -6.04 4.68
C MET A 96 -3.03 -6.01 4.28
N SER A 97 -3.62 -4.82 4.26
CA SER A 97 -4.94 -4.59 3.69
C SER A 97 -4.81 -3.71 2.45
N ALA A 98 -5.77 -3.77 1.54
CA ALA A 98 -5.76 -2.92 0.36
C ALA A 98 -5.95 -1.43 0.69
N SER A 99 -5.22 -0.57 -0.02
CA SER A 99 -5.47 0.86 -0.14
C SER A 99 -5.26 1.25 -1.61
N PHE A 100 -6.08 0.65 -2.47
CA PHE A 100 -5.98 0.80 -3.91
C PHE A 100 -6.78 2.02 -4.38
N SER A 101 -6.18 2.78 -5.31
CA SER A 101 -6.86 3.86 -6.03
C SER A 101 -7.05 3.46 -7.50
N ARG A 102 -5.95 3.33 -8.24
CA ARG A 102 -6.01 2.99 -9.67
C ARG A 102 -6.66 1.63 -9.93
N ALA A 103 -6.32 0.60 -9.17
CA ALA A 103 -6.94 -0.71 -9.31
C ALA A 103 -8.44 -0.69 -8.92
N LEU A 104 -8.84 0.12 -7.94
CA LEU A 104 -10.25 0.29 -7.58
C LEU A 104 -11.05 0.89 -8.74
N SER A 105 -10.47 1.84 -9.48
CA SER A 105 -11.15 2.51 -10.60
C SER A 105 -10.97 1.79 -11.93
N GLU A 106 -10.39 0.60 -11.96
CA GLU A 106 -10.14 -0.15 -13.21
C GLU A 106 -11.45 -0.48 -13.93
N GLY A 107 -11.50 -0.13 -15.22
CA GLY A 107 -12.68 -0.36 -16.06
C GLY A 107 -13.81 0.63 -15.85
N LEU A 108 -13.63 1.70 -15.06
CA LEU A 108 -14.55 2.84 -15.03
C LEU A 108 -14.22 3.79 -16.18
N THR A 109 -15.24 4.24 -16.90
CA THR A 109 -15.13 5.21 -18.00
C THR A 109 -16.20 6.28 -17.88
N HIS A 110 -15.95 7.43 -18.50
CA HIS A 110 -16.88 8.57 -18.49
C HIS A 110 -18.22 8.26 -19.20
N ASP A 111 -18.21 7.34 -20.18
CA ASP A 111 -19.37 7.06 -21.04
C ASP A 111 -20.33 6.02 -20.43
N GLN A 112 -20.02 5.48 -19.26
CA GLN A 112 -20.88 4.52 -18.57
C GLN A 112 -22.13 5.19 -18.03
N THR A 113 -23.24 4.45 -18.02
CA THR A 113 -24.43 4.84 -17.26
C THR A 113 -24.13 4.76 -15.76
N GLU A 114 -24.93 5.41 -14.93
CA GLU A 114 -24.81 5.34 -13.46
C GLU A 114 -24.90 3.88 -12.96
N GLU A 115 -25.81 3.08 -13.53
CA GLU A 115 -25.97 1.67 -13.18
C GLU A 115 -24.73 0.84 -13.52
N GLU A 116 -24.18 1.01 -14.72
CA GLU A 116 -22.94 0.33 -15.14
C GLU A 116 -21.75 0.74 -14.27
N PHE A 117 -21.61 2.03 -13.97
CA PHE A 117 -20.58 2.54 -13.08
C PHE A 117 -20.68 1.94 -11.68
N ASN A 118 -21.88 1.99 -11.07
CA ASN A 118 -22.11 1.45 -9.73
C ASN A 118 -21.90 -0.06 -9.66
N SER A 119 -22.33 -0.80 -10.68
CA SER A 119 -22.11 -2.24 -10.78
C SER A 119 -20.61 -2.57 -10.88
N LYS A 120 -19.88 -1.83 -11.72
CA LYS A 120 -18.43 -2.05 -11.91
C LYS A 120 -17.65 -1.76 -10.65
N ILE A 121 -17.88 -0.62 -10.00
CA ILE A 121 -17.16 -0.27 -8.78
C ILE A 121 -17.49 -1.22 -7.62
N ALA A 122 -18.73 -1.65 -7.49
CA ALA A 122 -19.12 -2.64 -6.49
C ALA A 122 -18.41 -3.98 -6.71
N SER A 123 -18.28 -4.43 -7.96
CA SER A 123 -17.53 -5.63 -8.31
C SER A 123 -16.04 -5.50 -7.93
N ASN A 124 -15.42 -4.34 -8.25
CA ASN A 124 -14.03 -4.08 -7.90
C ASN A 124 -13.82 -4.06 -6.37
N ILE A 125 -14.73 -3.42 -5.62
CA ILE A 125 -14.70 -3.40 -4.15
C ILE A 125 -14.78 -4.82 -3.58
N SER A 126 -15.69 -5.66 -4.08
CA SER A 126 -15.84 -7.05 -3.62
C SER A 126 -14.55 -7.85 -3.83
N LYS A 127 -13.92 -7.77 -5.00
CA LYS A 127 -12.65 -8.43 -5.28
C LYS A 127 -11.52 -7.97 -4.34
N ILE A 128 -11.44 -6.67 -4.07
CA ILE A 128 -10.43 -6.09 -3.19
C ILE A 128 -10.66 -6.52 -1.73
N ALA A 129 -11.91 -6.53 -1.28
CA ALA A 129 -12.27 -6.96 0.07
C ALA A 129 -11.93 -8.44 0.32
N GLU A 130 -12.16 -9.31 -0.66
CA GLU A 130 -11.80 -10.72 -0.59
C GLU A 130 -10.28 -10.96 -0.57
N ALA A 131 -9.51 -9.98 -1.03
CA ALA A 131 -8.05 -10.08 -1.09
C ALA A 131 -7.34 -9.49 0.15
N SER A 132 -8.09 -8.74 0.96
CA SER A 132 -7.53 -7.97 2.09
C SER A 132 -7.47 -8.76 3.40
#